data_3b0fd9c9f65eeb288f13e51d78beaedb
#
_entry.id   3b0fd9c9f65eeb288f13e51d78beaedb
#
_cell.length_a   1.000
_cell.length_b   1.000
_cell.length_c   1.000
_cell.angle_alpha   90.00
_cell.angle_beta   90.00
_cell.angle_gamma   90.00
#
_symmetry.space_group_name_H-M   'P 1'
#
loop_
_entity.id
_entity.type
_entity.pdbx_description
1 polymer ?
#
loop_
_entity_poly.entity_id
_entity_poly.type
_entity_poly.pdbx_seq_one_letter_code
_entity_poly.pdbx_strand_id
1 'polypeptide(L)'
;MPQRIREKLKINSSDLLPLNERLIYGSLTGYGEKGPDSHRTAFDTMAWWARSGLMDIVRPSENSPPANPPIGMGDQPTGVALFASIMTALYRREKTGKGGEVHTSLMANGAWSNGSFIQAGLFGAQFPDRKEPSPLHPFGGRYKTKDNRYLILAIIDANKEWPKLLKALDIEYFNEDPRFSSFKKMNENFMILYEELEKIFIQYSLKEITEKLRFSEVTFGILSHSNDHSKDQQFIESEVLVKFDEGSFDEDFFTVNSPIFLENESKKIPTKAPKLGEHTKEILSSLGQDEEEIAQLKQDGIIDF
;
A
#
# COMPACT_ATOMS: atom_id res chain seq x y z
N MET A 1 -13.63 -10.66 13.02
CA MET A 1 -14.96 -11.09 13.55
C MET A 1 -15.42 -10.08 14.59
N PRO A 2 -16.68 -9.57 14.54
CA PRO A 2 -17.21 -8.62 15.50
C PRO A 2 -17.21 -9.19 16.94
N GLN A 3 -16.98 -8.32 17.92
CA GLN A 3 -16.88 -8.70 19.33
C GLN A 3 -18.09 -9.53 19.83
N ARG A 4 -19.31 -9.09 19.49
CA ARG A 4 -20.56 -9.81 19.85
C ARG A 4 -20.58 -11.27 19.38
N ILE A 5 -19.97 -11.56 18.22
CA ILE A 5 -19.94 -12.93 17.69
C ILE A 5 -18.87 -13.73 18.45
N ARG A 6 -17.72 -13.14 18.75
CA ARG A 6 -16.66 -13.77 19.55
C ARG A 6 -17.17 -14.14 20.96
N GLU A 7 -17.94 -13.26 21.60
CA GLU A 7 -18.59 -13.51 22.90
C GLU A 7 -19.56 -14.69 22.82
N LYS A 8 -20.44 -14.68 21.80
CA LYS A 8 -21.40 -15.79 21.60
C LYS A 8 -20.71 -17.13 21.38
N LEU A 9 -19.59 -17.15 20.66
CA LEU A 9 -18.85 -18.37 20.36
C LEU A 9 -17.84 -18.75 21.44
N LYS A 10 -17.66 -17.91 22.47
CA LYS A 10 -16.65 -18.08 23.54
C LYS A 10 -15.24 -18.24 22.99
N ILE A 11 -14.86 -17.36 22.07
CA ILE A 11 -13.55 -17.35 21.42
C ILE A 11 -12.81 -16.02 21.59
N ASN A 12 -13.12 -15.25 22.63
CA ASN A 12 -12.30 -14.11 23.03
C ASN A 12 -10.96 -14.56 23.61
N SER A 13 -10.01 -13.67 23.68
CA SER A 13 -8.72 -13.95 24.33
C SER A 13 -8.88 -14.45 25.77
N SER A 14 -9.85 -13.88 26.52
CA SER A 14 -10.20 -14.31 27.87
C SER A 14 -10.74 -15.73 27.98
N ASP A 15 -11.34 -16.27 26.92
CA ASP A 15 -11.88 -17.62 26.89
C ASP A 15 -10.79 -18.64 26.51
N LEU A 16 -9.86 -18.27 25.62
CA LEU A 16 -8.91 -19.20 25.01
C LEU A 16 -7.53 -19.22 25.68
N LEU A 17 -7.02 -18.06 26.13
CA LEU A 17 -5.71 -17.99 26.78
C LEU A 17 -5.57 -18.89 28.03
N PRO A 18 -6.60 -19.06 28.87
CA PRO A 18 -6.52 -19.98 30.00
C PRO A 18 -6.38 -21.46 29.64
N LEU A 19 -6.77 -21.84 28.39
CA LEU A 19 -6.68 -23.21 27.91
C LEU A 19 -5.26 -23.59 27.44
N ASN A 20 -4.44 -22.60 27.10
CA ASN A 20 -3.08 -22.83 26.66
C ASN A 20 -2.22 -21.59 26.95
N GLU A 21 -1.34 -21.65 27.93
CA GLU A 21 -0.43 -20.56 28.30
C GLU A 21 0.52 -20.12 27.19
N ARG A 22 0.73 -20.96 26.19
CA ARG A 22 1.58 -20.67 25.03
C ARG A 22 0.80 -20.11 23.84
N LEU A 23 -0.53 -20.03 23.91
CA LEU A 23 -1.35 -19.51 22.83
C LEU A 23 -1.02 -18.04 22.56
N ILE A 24 -0.86 -17.70 21.28
CA ILE A 24 -0.83 -16.32 20.79
C ILE A 24 -2.18 -16.03 20.15
N TYR A 25 -2.92 -15.14 20.76
CA TYR A 25 -4.22 -14.70 20.25
C TYR A 25 -4.04 -13.41 19.45
N GLY A 26 -4.19 -13.52 18.10
CA GLY A 26 -4.10 -12.39 17.20
C GLY A 26 -5.48 -11.81 16.85
N SER A 27 -5.68 -10.51 17.05
CA SER A 27 -6.93 -9.82 16.71
C SER A 27 -6.69 -8.64 15.78
N LEU A 28 -7.50 -8.56 14.71
CA LEU A 28 -7.57 -7.43 13.81
C LEU A 28 -9.00 -6.91 13.75
N THR A 29 -9.19 -5.63 14.06
CA THR A 29 -10.50 -4.96 14.11
C THR A 29 -10.51 -3.71 13.22
N GLY A 30 -11.68 -3.12 13.03
CA GLY A 30 -11.79 -1.84 12.33
C GLY A 30 -11.27 -0.67 13.14
N TYR A 31 -11.80 -0.52 14.36
CA TYR A 31 -11.59 0.67 15.19
C TYR A 31 -10.79 0.43 16.48
N GLY A 32 -10.32 -0.79 16.71
CA GLY A 32 -9.65 -1.18 17.95
C GLY A 32 -10.56 -1.98 18.88
N GLU A 33 -9.96 -2.59 19.92
CA GLU A 33 -10.68 -3.41 20.92
C GLU A 33 -11.36 -2.56 22.01
N LYS A 34 -11.06 -1.26 22.08
CA LYS A 34 -11.56 -0.34 23.11
C LYS A 34 -12.15 0.92 22.47
N GLY A 35 -12.97 1.62 23.24
CA GLY A 35 -13.59 2.87 22.83
C GLY A 35 -15.01 2.69 22.28
N PRO A 36 -15.71 3.80 22.02
CA PRO A 36 -17.15 3.78 21.68
C PRO A 36 -17.45 3.08 20.35
N ASP A 37 -16.49 3.02 19.44
CA ASP A 37 -16.65 2.44 18.11
C ASP A 37 -16.13 0.98 18.01
N SER A 38 -15.63 0.38 19.10
CA SER A 38 -15.05 -0.97 19.07
C SER A 38 -16.00 -2.07 18.56
N HIS A 39 -17.29 -1.88 18.73
CA HIS A 39 -18.34 -2.81 18.31
C HIS A 39 -18.84 -2.57 16.87
N ARG A 40 -18.43 -1.47 16.21
CA ARG A 40 -18.92 -1.10 14.90
C ARG A 40 -18.29 -1.94 13.80
N THR A 41 -19.09 -2.27 12.81
CA THR A 41 -18.59 -2.83 11.54
C THR A 41 -17.77 -1.79 10.81
N ALA A 42 -16.64 -2.21 10.27
CA ALA A 42 -15.75 -1.37 9.50
C ALA A 42 -15.13 -2.14 8.33
N PHE A 43 -14.77 -1.37 7.33
CA PHE A 43 -14.00 -1.79 6.17
C PHE A 43 -12.84 -0.82 5.96
N ASP A 44 -11.92 -1.17 5.11
CA ASP A 44 -10.77 -0.39 4.69
C ASP A 44 -11.11 1.09 4.45
N THR A 45 -12.03 1.35 3.52
CA THR A 45 -12.45 2.71 3.15
C THR A 45 -12.93 3.53 4.35
N MET A 46 -13.60 2.91 5.31
CA MET A 46 -14.21 3.61 6.45
C MET A 46 -13.20 3.86 7.57
N ALA A 47 -12.46 2.82 7.97
CA ALA A 47 -11.61 2.88 9.16
C ALA A 47 -10.18 3.31 8.84
N TRP A 48 -9.60 2.80 7.73
CA TRP A 48 -8.23 3.14 7.37
C TRP A 48 -8.16 4.47 6.61
N TRP A 49 -9.00 4.68 5.58
CA TRP A 49 -8.98 5.87 4.74
C TRP A 49 -9.70 7.07 5.37
N ALA A 50 -11.01 6.93 5.62
CA ALA A 50 -11.82 8.07 6.04
C ALA A 50 -11.45 8.52 7.47
N ARG A 51 -11.38 7.58 8.42
CA ARG A 51 -11.13 7.91 9.82
C ARG A 51 -9.73 8.46 10.09
N SER A 52 -8.73 8.10 9.30
CA SER A 52 -7.37 8.64 9.41
C SER A 52 -7.18 10.01 8.77
N GLY A 53 -8.15 10.49 8.00
CA GLY A 53 -8.05 11.75 7.25
C GLY A 53 -7.35 11.61 5.89
N LEU A 54 -6.91 10.42 5.48
CA LEU A 54 -6.22 10.23 4.20
C LEU A 54 -7.09 10.60 2.99
N MET A 55 -8.40 10.32 3.02
CA MET A 55 -9.30 10.71 1.93
C MET A 55 -9.35 12.23 1.73
N ASP A 56 -9.20 12.99 2.79
CA ASP A 56 -9.15 14.45 2.72
C ASP A 56 -7.79 14.93 2.19
N ILE A 57 -6.70 14.36 2.71
CA ILE A 57 -5.33 14.80 2.34
C ILE A 57 -5.01 14.58 0.87
N VAL A 58 -5.50 13.49 0.26
CA VAL A 58 -5.19 13.18 -1.15
C VAL A 58 -6.16 13.81 -2.14
N ARG A 59 -7.18 14.54 -1.71
CA ARG A 59 -8.06 15.24 -2.65
C ARG A 59 -7.32 16.40 -3.34
N PRO A 60 -7.60 16.68 -4.62
CA PRO A 60 -6.88 17.69 -5.39
C PRO A 60 -7.00 19.11 -4.83
N SER A 61 -8.18 19.49 -4.35
CA SER A 61 -8.44 20.83 -3.77
C SER A 61 -9.50 20.75 -2.69
N GLU A 62 -9.68 21.84 -1.94
CA GLU A 62 -10.72 21.94 -0.91
C GLU A 62 -12.15 21.86 -1.48
N ASN A 63 -12.33 22.32 -2.71
CA ASN A 63 -13.61 22.26 -3.40
C ASN A 63 -13.90 20.91 -4.07
N SER A 64 -12.88 20.05 -4.19
CA SER A 64 -13.05 18.71 -4.72
C SER A 64 -13.67 17.79 -3.67
N PRO A 65 -14.50 16.81 -4.06
CA PRO A 65 -14.93 15.77 -3.13
C PRO A 65 -13.72 15.00 -2.59
N PRO A 66 -13.81 14.37 -1.41
CA PRO A 66 -12.79 13.46 -0.92
C PRO A 66 -12.47 12.39 -1.96
N ALA A 67 -11.20 11.98 -2.02
CA ALA A 67 -10.77 10.96 -2.98
C ALA A 67 -11.49 9.63 -2.74
N ASN A 68 -11.83 8.93 -3.83
CA ASN A 68 -12.33 7.56 -3.75
C ASN A 68 -11.15 6.60 -3.73
N PRO A 69 -10.87 5.93 -2.59
CA PRO A 69 -9.68 5.10 -2.47
C PRO A 69 -9.83 3.75 -3.20
N PRO A 70 -8.73 3.15 -3.65
CA PRO A 70 -8.73 1.76 -4.10
C PRO A 70 -9.12 0.81 -2.95
N ILE A 71 -9.88 -0.24 -3.28
CA ILE A 71 -10.35 -1.23 -2.30
C ILE A 71 -9.16 -2.06 -1.77
N GLY A 72 -9.10 -2.28 -0.46
CA GLY A 72 -8.12 -3.16 0.20
C GLY A 72 -6.73 -2.56 0.39
N MET A 73 -6.51 -1.31 -0.03
CA MET A 73 -5.19 -0.67 0.08
C MET A 73 -4.71 -0.50 1.53
N GLY A 74 -5.61 -0.35 2.48
CA GLY A 74 -5.31 -0.30 3.91
C GLY A 74 -5.36 -1.66 4.61
N ASP A 75 -6.10 -2.63 4.05
CA ASP A 75 -6.18 -3.99 4.60
C ASP A 75 -4.81 -4.68 4.57
N GLN A 76 -4.07 -4.54 3.45
CA GLN A 76 -2.78 -5.21 3.26
C GLN A 76 -1.72 -4.74 4.28
N PRO A 77 -1.41 -3.43 4.46
CA PRO A 77 -0.46 -3.00 5.48
C PRO A 77 -0.93 -3.31 6.90
N THR A 78 -2.25 -3.32 7.15
CA THR A 78 -2.80 -3.74 8.44
C THR A 78 -2.56 -5.23 8.68
N GLY A 79 -2.66 -6.07 7.65
CA GLY A 79 -2.28 -7.48 7.70
C GLY A 79 -0.80 -7.68 8.02
N VAL A 80 0.09 -6.91 7.40
CA VAL A 80 1.54 -6.91 7.70
C VAL A 80 1.80 -6.46 9.15
N ALA A 81 1.08 -5.46 9.65
CA ALA A 81 1.21 -5.04 11.04
C ALA A 81 0.76 -6.13 12.04
N LEU A 82 -0.32 -6.88 11.72
CA LEU A 82 -0.72 -8.03 12.53
C LEU A 82 0.34 -9.14 12.48
N PHE A 83 0.88 -9.45 11.31
CA PHE A 83 1.99 -10.41 11.16
C PHE A 83 3.18 -10.00 12.05
N ALA A 84 3.63 -8.74 11.97
CA ALA A 84 4.72 -8.24 12.81
C ALA A 84 4.41 -8.38 14.31
N SER A 85 3.17 -8.13 14.72
CA SER A 85 2.72 -8.29 16.10
C SER A 85 2.78 -9.75 16.55
N ILE A 86 2.36 -10.68 15.69
CA ILE A 86 2.43 -12.13 15.96
C ILE A 86 3.89 -12.58 16.04
N MET A 87 4.77 -12.16 15.14
CA MET A 87 6.20 -12.48 15.18
C MET A 87 6.87 -11.96 16.46
N THR A 88 6.52 -10.75 16.89
CA THR A 88 6.98 -10.18 18.16
C THR A 88 6.51 -11.02 19.34
N ALA A 89 5.27 -11.50 19.33
CA ALA A 89 4.74 -12.35 20.38
C ALA A 89 5.38 -13.75 20.37
N LEU A 90 5.68 -14.30 19.19
CA LEU A 90 6.41 -15.56 19.04
C LEU A 90 7.82 -15.42 19.65
N TYR A 91 8.55 -14.37 19.31
CA TYR A 91 9.86 -14.10 19.91
C TYR A 91 9.79 -13.96 21.44
N ARG A 92 8.78 -13.21 21.96
CA ARG A 92 8.53 -13.10 23.40
C ARG A 92 8.26 -14.48 24.03
N ARG A 93 7.43 -15.31 23.38
CA ARG A 93 7.10 -16.66 23.84
C ARG A 93 8.34 -17.54 23.96
N GLU A 94 9.24 -17.47 23.00
CA GLU A 94 10.50 -18.24 23.07
C GLU A 94 11.40 -17.81 24.24
N LYS A 95 11.31 -16.53 24.67
CA LYS A 95 12.07 -16.02 25.83
C LYS A 95 11.41 -16.29 27.17
N THR A 96 10.07 -16.29 27.21
CA THR A 96 9.32 -16.33 28.48
C THR A 96 8.53 -17.62 28.70
N GLY A 97 8.40 -18.46 27.69
CA GLY A 97 7.51 -19.62 27.67
C GLY A 97 6.02 -19.29 27.51
N LYS A 98 5.63 -18.00 27.55
CA LYS A 98 4.24 -17.55 27.59
C LYS A 98 3.82 -16.86 26.28
N GLY A 99 2.64 -17.22 25.80
CA GLY A 99 1.94 -16.55 24.70
C GLY A 99 1.33 -15.20 25.12
N GLY A 100 0.12 -14.94 24.70
CA GLY A 100 -0.67 -13.76 25.07
C GLY A 100 -1.38 -13.13 23.87
N GLU A 101 -2.07 -12.03 24.13
CA GLU A 101 -2.82 -11.30 23.12
C GLU A 101 -1.94 -10.30 22.37
N VAL A 102 -2.18 -10.20 21.08
CA VAL A 102 -1.70 -9.13 20.19
C VAL A 102 -2.85 -8.64 19.34
N HIS A 103 -2.92 -7.34 19.11
CA HIS A 103 -4.00 -6.78 18.31
C HIS A 103 -3.53 -5.56 17.51
N THR A 104 -4.24 -5.31 16.41
CA THR A 104 -4.12 -4.10 15.62
C THR A 104 -5.49 -3.69 15.07
N SER A 105 -5.57 -2.54 14.41
CA SER A 105 -6.81 -2.11 13.77
C SER A 105 -6.55 -1.31 12.49
N LEU A 106 -7.53 -1.30 11.60
CA LEU A 106 -7.49 -0.49 10.38
C LEU A 106 -7.28 1.00 10.72
N MET A 107 -8.02 1.51 11.70
CA MET A 107 -7.90 2.91 12.15
C MET A 107 -6.48 3.24 12.65
N ALA A 108 -5.90 2.37 13.47
CA ALA A 108 -4.55 2.60 14.00
C ALA A 108 -3.50 2.62 12.88
N ASN A 109 -3.60 1.70 11.92
CA ASN A 109 -2.69 1.66 10.78
C ASN A 109 -2.91 2.83 9.80
N GLY A 110 -4.16 3.25 9.58
CA GLY A 110 -4.45 4.45 8.81
C GLY A 110 -3.87 5.71 9.46
N ALA A 111 -4.04 5.85 10.78
CA ALA A 111 -3.45 6.95 11.55
C ALA A 111 -1.92 6.90 11.51
N TRP A 112 -1.30 5.72 11.60
CA TRP A 112 0.14 5.56 11.45
C TRP A 112 0.64 5.99 10.07
N SER A 113 -0.06 5.59 9.00
CA SER A 113 0.26 5.97 7.62
C SER A 113 0.13 7.48 7.38
N ASN A 114 -0.79 8.14 8.08
CA ASN A 114 -0.99 9.59 8.04
C ASN A 114 -0.28 10.33 9.19
N GLY A 115 0.65 9.66 9.88
CA GLY A 115 1.22 10.11 11.13
C GLY A 115 1.83 11.51 11.11
N SER A 116 2.53 11.87 10.03
CA SER A 116 3.15 13.19 9.90
C SER A 116 2.13 14.34 9.89
N PHE A 117 1.03 14.19 9.16
CA PHE A 117 -0.01 15.21 9.11
C PHE A 117 -0.83 15.27 10.40
N ILE A 118 -1.18 14.12 10.97
CA ILE A 118 -1.85 14.06 12.26
C ILE A 118 -0.98 14.70 13.35
N GLN A 119 0.31 14.35 13.39
CA GLN A 119 1.25 14.89 14.35
C GLN A 119 1.39 16.43 14.20
N ALA A 120 1.54 16.92 12.98
CA ALA A 120 1.62 18.35 12.71
C ALA A 120 0.34 19.09 13.16
N GLY A 121 -0.84 18.54 12.84
CA GLY A 121 -2.12 19.09 13.28
C GLY A 121 -2.27 19.12 14.80
N LEU A 122 -1.85 18.06 15.51
CA LEU A 122 -1.86 18.01 16.98
C LEU A 122 -0.95 19.07 17.63
N PHE A 123 0.09 19.51 16.92
CA PHE A 123 0.97 20.60 17.33
C PHE A 123 0.53 21.98 16.80
N GLY A 124 -0.68 22.08 16.25
CA GLY A 124 -1.27 23.35 15.82
C GLY A 124 -0.80 23.85 14.47
N ALA A 125 -0.18 23.02 13.63
CA ALA A 125 0.19 23.40 12.28
C ALA A 125 -1.05 23.80 11.48
N GLN A 126 -0.93 24.91 10.76
CA GLN A 126 -1.92 25.34 9.79
C GLN A 126 -1.48 24.85 8.41
N PHE A 127 -2.35 24.11 7.76
CA PHE A 127 -2.11 23.66 6.39
C PHE A 127 -2.69 24.70 5.42
N PRO A 128 -1.95 25.10 4.37
CA PRO A 128 -2.47 26.04 3.39
C PRO A 128 -3.63 25.44 2.61
N ASP A 129 -4.58 26.31 2.22
CA ASP A 129 -5.69 25.94 1.35
C ASP A 129 -5.17 25.30 0.06
N ARG A 130 -5.73 24.16 -0.29
CA ARG A 130 -5.44 23.47 -1.55
C ARG A 130 -6.28 24.07 -2.67
N LYS A 131 -5.62 24.82 -3.56
CA LYS A 131 -6.27 25.47 -4.71
C LYS A 131 -6.13 24.63 -5.98
N GLU A 132 -7.10 24.68 -6.85
CA GLU A 132 -6.99 24.14 -8.21
C GLU A 132 -6.80 25.25 -9.24
N PRO A 133 -5.88 25.07 -10.20
CA PRO A 133 -4.88 24.01 -10.24
C PRO A 133 -3.91 24.17 -9.06
N SER A 134 -3.58 23.05 -8.41
CA SER A 134 -2.56 23.07 -7.36
C SER A 134 -1.21 23.31 -8.02
N PRO A 135 -0.57 24.47 -7.84
CA PRO A 135 0.71 24.72 -8.45
C PRO A 135 1.74 23.83 -7.74
N LEU A 136 2.13 22.76 -8.42
CA LEU A 136 3.22 21.95 -7.94
C LEU A 136 4.53 22.68 -8.20
N HIS A 137 5.44 22.61 -7.23
CA HIS A 137 6.80 23.09 -7.48
C HIS A 137 7.41 22.28 -8.64
N PRO A 138 8.05 22.94 -9.65
CA PRO A 138 8.56 22.26 -10.85
C PRO A 138 9.41 21.04 -10.54
N PHE A 139 10.19 21.05 -9.47
CA PHE A 139 11.08 19.96 -9.07
C PHE A 139 10.39 18.79 -8.37
N GLY A 140 9.12 18.93 -8.03
CA GLY A 140 8.22 17.86 -7.57
C GLY A 140 7.00 17.71 -8.49
N GLY A 141 7.07 18.28 -9.69
CA GLY A 141 5.97 18.36 -10.65
C GLY A 141 5.68 17.04 -11.34
N ARG A 142 4.44 16.89 -11.75
CA ARG A 142 3.98 15.77 -12.59
C ARG A 142 3.86 16.27 -14.02
N TYR A 143 4.60 15.66 -14.93
CA TYR A 143 4.69 16.10 -16.31
C TYR A 143 4.08 15.07 -17.26
N LYS A 144 3.22 15.56 -18.13
CA LYS A 144 2.58 14.76 -19.17
C LYS A 144 3.50 14.60 -20.39
N THR A 145 3.56 13.40 -20.94
CA THR A 145 4.34 13.07 -22.13
C THR A 145 3.47 13.04 -23.38
N LYS A 146 4.10 13.05 -24.57
CA LYS A 146 3.48 13.00 -25.90
C LYS A 146 2.52 11.82 -26.07
N ASP A 147 2.86 10.68 -25.49
CA ASP A 147 2.08 9.44 -25.52
C ASP A 147 1.06 9.32 -24.37
N ASN A 148 0.66 10.47 -23.80
CA ASN A 148 -0.36 10.59 -22.75
C ASN A 148 -0.03 9.82 -21.48
N ARG A 149 1.26 9.64 -21.17
CA ARG A 149 1.76 9.08 -19.93
C ARG A 149 2.18 10.22 -18.98
N TYR A 150 2.55 9.86 -17.77
CA TYR A 150 3.03 10.82 -16.78
C TYR A 150 4.31 10.32 -16.11
N LEU A 151 5.17 11.27 -15.77
CA LEU A 151 6.27 11.09 -14.85
C LEU A 151 6.21 12.16 -13.76
N ILE A 152 6.92 11.94 -12.68
CA ILE A 152 7.13 12.90 -11.60
C ILE A 152 8.61 13.18 -11.45
N LEU A 153 8.99 14.45 -11.36
CA LEU A 153 10.33 14.82 -10.89
C LEU A 153 10.37 14.78 -9.36
N ALA A 154 11.52 14.42 -8.79
CA ALA A 154 11.75 14.39 -7.34
C ALA A 154 13.12 15.00 -7.01
N ILE A 155 13.35 16.22 -7.52
CA ILE A 155 14.61 16.97 -7.34
C ILE A 155 14.59 17.63 -5.98
N ILE A 156 15.38 17.11 -5.04
CA ILE A 156 15.53 17.65 -3.68
C ILE A 156 16.67 18.66 -3.61
N ASP A 157 17.79 18.36 -4.26
CA ASP A 157 18.94 19.27 -4.36
C ASP A 157 18.99 19.93 -5.74
N ALA A 158 18.30 21.06 -5.85
CA ALA A 158 18.22 21.82 -7.09
C ALA A 158 19.62 22.28 -7.60
N ASN A 159 20.55 22.62 -6.72
CA ASN A 159 21.88 23.05 -7.14
C ASN A 159 22.62 21.92 -7.88
N LYS A 160 22.43 20.70 -7.46
CA LYS A 160 23.07 19.53 -8.04
C LYS A 160 22.33 19.03 -9.30
N GLU A 161 21.01 19.01 -9.28
CA GLU A 161 20.21 18.32 -10.30
C GLU A 161 19.65 19.25 -11.39
N TRP A 162 19.52 20.55 -11.13
CA TRP A 162 19.07 21.50 -12.15
C TRP A 162 19.97 21.52 -13.40
N PRO A 163 21.31 21.61 -13.30
CA PRO A 163 22.17 21.53 -14.48
C PRO A 163 22.03 20.20 -15.25
N LYS A 164 21.76 19.10 -14.54
CA LYS A 164 21.53 17.81 -15.14
C LYS A 164 20.20 17.77 -15.90
N LEU A 165 19.14 18.36 -15.34
CA LEU A 165 17.84 18.47 -15.98
C LEU A 165 17.93 19.33 -17.24
N LEU A 166 18.59 20.48 -17.17
CA LEU A 166 18.80 21.35 -18.34
C LEU A 166 19.47 20.59 -19.48
N LYS A 167 20.53 19.86 -19.19
CA LYS A 167 21.24 19.01 -20.16
C LYS A 167 20.37 17.87 -20.70
N ALA A 168 19.59 17.22 -19.83
CA ALA A 168 18.70 16.14 -20.25
C ALA A 168 17.63 16.60 -21.24
N LEU A 169 17.16 17.82 -21.08
CA LEU A 169 16.10 18.42 -21.90
C LEU A 169 16.60 19.28 -23.05
N ASP A 170 17.92 19.48 -23.19
CA ASP A 170 18.56 20.36 -24.18
C ASP A 170 18.09 21.83 -24.03
N ILE A 171 17.98 22.33 -22.77
CA ILE A 171 17.45 23.65 -22.43
C ILE A 171 18.43 24.48 -21.59
N GLU A 172 19.73 24.33 -21.79
CA GLU A 172 20.75 25.05 -21.04
C GLU A 172 20.61 26.56 -21.16
N TYR A 173 19.92 27.06 -22.20
CA TYR A 173 19.59 28.47 -22.36
C TYR A 173 18.72 29.03 -21.21
N PHE A 174 18.07 28.19 -20.39
CA PHE A 174 17.37 28.64 -19.18
C PHE A 174 18.30 29.26 -18.14
N ASN A 175 19.60 28.96 -18.16
CA ASN A 175 20.58 29.60 -17.29
C ASN A 175 20.76 31.09 -17.58
N GLU A 176 20.50 31.51 -18.83
CA GLU A 176 20.57 32.90 -19.26
C GLU A 176 19.27 33.65 -19.02
N ASP A 177 18.18 32.95 -18.71
CA ASP A 177 16.89 33.57 -18.42
C ASP A 177 16.91 34.18 -17.01
N PRO A 178 16.70 35.53 -16.88
CA PRO A 178 16.69 36.19 -15.59
C PRO A 178 15.68 35.63 -14.57
N ARG A 179 14.60 35.00 -15.07
CA ARG A 179 13.55 34.39 -14.26
C ARG A 179 14.04 33.13 -13.54
N PHE A 180 15.06 32.44 -14.07
CA PHE A 180 15.56 31.15 -13.59
C PHE A 180 17.04 31.18 -13.19
N SER A 181 17.68 32.36 -13.18
CA SER A 181 19.11 32.56 -12.95
C SER A 181 19.61 32.22 -11.52
N SER A 182 18.71 31.92 -10.60
CA SER A 182 19.02 31.45 -9.24
C SER A 182 17.84 30.69 -8.66
N PHE A 183 18.11 29.86 -7.65
CA PHE A 183 17.05 29.10 -6.94
C PHE A 183 15.97 30.03 -6.37
N LYS A 184 16.36 31.20 -5.83
CA LYS A 184 15.41 32.21 -5.37
C LYS A 184 14.50 32.69 -6.50
N LYS A 185 15.07 32.98 -7.68
CA LYS A 185 14.32 33.40 -8.86
C LYS A 185 13.42 32.31 -9.41
N MET A 186 13.87 31.06 -9.42
CA MET A 186 13.03 29.92 -9.78
C MET A 186 11.83 29.78 -8.85
N ASN A 187 12.01 29.95 -7.53
CA ASN A 187 10.91 29.93 -6.57
C ASN A 187 9.94 31.12 -6.74
N GLU A 188 10.44 32.30 -7.05
CA GLU A 188 9.60 33.46 -7.33
C GLU A 188 8.77 33.27 -8.62
N ASN A 189 9.28 32.51 -9.58
CA ASN A 189 8.69 32.25 -10.90
C ASN A 189 8.29 30.78 -11.09
N PHE A 190 8.04 30.03 -10.03
CA PHE A 190 7.88 28.58 -10.10
C PHE A 190 6.73 28.13 -11.01
N MET A 191 5.64 28.87 -11.09
CA MET A 191 4.52 28.57 -11.98
C MET A 191 4.94 28.70 -13.44
N ILE A 192 5.67 29.77 -13.78
CA ILE A 192 6.16 29.99 -15.15
C ILE A 192 7.14 28.87 -15.52
N LEU A 193 8.05 28.53 -14.61
CA LEU A 193 8.99 27.42 -14.83
C LEU A 193 8.27 26.09 -15.01
N TYR A 194 7.22 25.83 -14.23
CA TYR A 194 6.40 24.63 -14.40
C TYR A 194 5.75 24.56 -15.79
N GLU A 195 5.11 25.64 -16.22
CA GLU A 195 4.48 25.75 -17.54
C GLU A 195 5.47 25.57 -18.70
N GLU A 196 6.67 26.16 -18.59
CA GLU A 196 7.71 25.98 -19.59
C GLU A 196 8.20 24.53 -19.66
N LEU A 197 8.40 23.88 -18.52
CA LEU A 197 8.76 22.47 -18.46
C LEU A 197 7.64 21.56 -19.02
N GLU A 198 6.37 21.84 -18.75
CA GLU A 198 5.25 21.10 -19.34
C GLU A 198 5.28 21.12 -20.88
N LYS A 199 5.55 22.31 -21.47
CA LYS A 199 5.69 22.47 -22.94
C LYS A 199 6.85 21.64 -23.52
N ILE A 200 7.87 21.39 -22.72
CA ILE A 200 9.03 20.60 -23.13
C ILE A 200 8.72 19.11 -22.96
N PHE A 201 8.24 18.68 -21.81
CA PHE A 201 7.97 17.28 -21.53
C PHE A 201 6.95 16.66 -22.48
N ILE A 202 5.92 17.42 -22.91
CA ILE A 202 4.89 16.95 -23.82
C ILE A 202 5.42 16.64 -25.23
N GLN A 203 6.63 17.06 -25.57
CA GLN A 203 7.26 16.79 -26.87
C GLN A 203 7.88 15.40 -26.95
N TYR A 204 8.18 14.77 -25.81
CA TYR A 204 8.81 13.46 -25.73
C TYR A 204 7.80 12.37 -25.36
N SER A 205 7.99 11.17 -25.90
CA SER A 205 7.36 9.97 -25.33
C SER A 205 7.93 9.64 -23.96
N LEU A 206 7.22 8.85 -23.16
CA LEU A 206 7.70 8.41 -21.85
C LEU A 206 9.06 7.70 -21.95
N LYS A 207 9.24 6.86 -22.97
CA LYS A 207 10.49 6.13 -23.20
C LYS A 207 11.64 7.10 -23.46
N GLU A 208 11.48 7.99 -24.44
CA GLU A 208 12.52 8.96 -24.81
C GLU A 208 12.96 9.82 -23.63
N ILE A 209 12.01 10.38 -22.90
CA ILE A 209 12.33 11.27 -21.79
C ILE A 209 12.96 10.55 -20.61
N THR A 210 12.51 9.33 -20.29
CA THR A 210 13.09 8.57 -19.18
C THR A 210 14.50 8.09 -19.47
N GLU A 211 14.83 7.79 -20.73
CA GLU A 211 16.20 7.48 -21.16
C GLU A 211 17.12 8.70 -20.99
N LYS A 212 16.68 9.89 -21.41
CA LYS A 212 17.43 11.16 -21.22
C LYS A 212 17.67 11.48 -19.75
N LEU A 213 16.63 11.38 -18.92
CA LEU A 213 16.70 11.66 -17.48
C LEU A 213 17.64 10.67 -16.76
N ARG A 214 17.57 9.37 -17.09
CA ARG A 214 18.47 8.35 -16.54
C ARG A 214 19.93 8.62 -16.93
N PHE A 215 20.17 8.89 -18.21
CA PHE A 215 21.53 9.19 -18.70
C PHE A 215 22.15 10.40 -18.00
N SER A 216 21.34 11.41 -17.68
CA SER A 216 21.79 12.61 -16.99
C SER A 216 21.71 12.50 -15.46
N GLU A 217 21.33 11.35 -14.93
CA GLU A 217 21.18 11.10 -13.47
C GLU A 217 20.25 12.09 -12.78
N VAL A 218 19.14 12.45 -13.40
CA VAL A 218 18.06 13.25 -12.79
C VAL A 218 17.15 12.32 -12.00
N THR A 219 16.72 12.75 -10.82
CA THR A 219 15.80 11.96 -9.98
C THR A 219 14.35 12.11 -10.46
N PHE A 220 13.73 11.02 -10.88
CA PHE A 220 12.34 10.99 -11.34
C PHE A 220 11.66 9.65 -11.02
N GLY A 221 10.33 9.63 -11.10
CA GLY A 221 9.51 8.42 -11.05
C GLY A 221 8.55 8.33 -12.24
N ILE A 222 8.21 7.11 -12.64
CA ILE A 222 7.21 6.85 -13.69
C ILE A 222 5.87 6.58 -13.03
N LEU A 223 4.79 7.22 -13.51
CA LEU A 223 3.43 6.86 -13.12
C LEU A 223 2.99 5.67 -13.96
N SER A 224 3.05 4.48 -13.35
CA SER A 224 2.67 3.23 -13.99
C SER A 224 1.14 3.08 -14.02
N HIS A 225 0.63 2.46 -15.08
CA HIS A 225 -0.72 1.90 -15.12
C HIS A 225 -0.69 0.46 -14.62
N SER A 226 -1.82 -0.04 -14.13
CA SER A 226 -1.93 -1.41 -13.59
C SER A 226 -1.47 -2.51 -14.55
N ASN A 227 -1.59 -2.28 -15.86
CA ASN A 227 -1.19 -3.23 -16.90
C ASN A 227 0.30 -3.16 -17.29
N ASP A 228 1.06 -2.22 -16.73
CA ASP A 228 2.49 -2.07 -17.06
C ASP A 228 3.36 -3.07 -16.29
N HIS A 229 2.93 -3.44 -15.07
CA HIS A 229 3.76 -4.14 -14.09
C HIS A 229 4.27 -5.51 -14.57
N SER A 230 3.45 -6.25 -15.34
CA SER A 230 3.87 -7.56 -15.89
C SER A 230 4.98 -7.46 -16.96
N LYS A 231 5.26 -6.26 -17.47
CA LYS A 231 6.30 -5.96 -18.44
C LYS A 231 7.44 -5.12 -17.84
N ASP A 232 7.33 -4.74 -16.59
CA ASP A 232 8.34 -3.96 -15.90
C ASP A 232 9.45 -4.89 -15.38
N GLN A 233 10.63 -4.78 -15.99
CA GLN A 233 11.78 -5.61 -15.67
C GLN A 233 12.20 -5.49 -14.20
N GLN A 234 12.04 -4.30 -13.58
CA GLN A 234 12.36 -4.10 -12.17
C GLN A 234 11.39 -4.89 -11.26
N PHE A 235 10.10 -4.94 -11.61
CA PHE A 235 9.12 -5.74 -10.86
C PHE A 235 9.39 -7.24 -10.97
N ILE A 236 9.85 -7.70 -12.14
CA ILE A 236 10.15 -9.11 -12.40
C ILE A 236 11.45 -9.52 -11.68
N GLU A 237 12.54 -8.81 -11.91
CA GLU A 237 13.85 -9.15 -11.35
C GLU A 237 13.94 -8.95 -9.83
N SER A 238 13.17 -8.03 -9.27
CA SER A 238 13.04 -7.85 -7.82
C SER A 238 12.04 -8.81 -7.17
N GLU A 239 11.48 -9.76 -7.93
CA GLU A 239 10.50 -10.75 -7.45
C GLU A 239 9.27 -10.11 -6.77
N VAL A 240 8.92 -8.87 -7.17
CA VAL A 240 7.67 -8.20 -6.74
C VAL A 240 6.47 -8.91 -7.33
N LEU A 241 6.62 -9.46 -8.53
CA LEU A 241 5.68 -10.35 -9.19
C LEU A 241 6.22 -11.77 -9.21
N VAL A 242 5.33 -12.73 -9.06
CA VAL A 242 5.63 -14.17 -9.13
C VAL A 242 4.61 -14.85 -10.02
N LYS A 243 5.06 -15.80 -10.84
CA LYS A 243 4.17 -16.65 -11.61
C LYS A 243 3.41 -17.63 -10.71
N PHE A 244 2.19 -17.94 -11.09
CA PHE A 244 1.46 -19.07 -10.51
C PHE A 244 2.12 -20.39 -10.90
N ASP A 245 1.86 -21.42 -10.09
CA ASP A 245 2.30 -22.80 -10.37
C ASP A 245 1.79 -23.26 -11.74
N GLU A 246 2.61 -24.07 -12.42
CA GLU A 246 2.26 -24.67 -13.71
C GLU A 246 0.97 -25.49 -13.59
N GLY A 247 0.03 -25.26 -14.50
CA GLY A 247 -1.29 -25.91 -14.48
C GLY A 247 -2.34 -25.22 -13.62
N SER A 248 -2.01 -24.18 -12.87
CA SER A 248 -3.01 -23.38 -12.15
C SER A 248 -3.97 -22.65 -13.10
N PHE A 249 -3.49 -22.25 -14.28
CA PHE A 249 -4.26 -21.56 -15.32
C PHE A 249 -3.78 -22.00 -16.72
N ASP A 250 -4.60 -21.74 -17.73
CA ASP A 250 -4.30 -22.07 -19.14
C ASP A 250 -3.20 -21.17 -19.73
N GLU A 251 -2.96 -19.99 -19.12
CA GLU A 251 -1.95 -19.01 -19.50
C GLU A 251 -1.06 -18.65 -18.31
N ASP A 252 0.10 -18.06 -18.60
CA ASP A 252 1.03 -17.54 -17.59
C ASP A 252 0.46 -16.31 -16.89
N PHE A 253 -0.08 -16.47 -15.70
CA PHE A 253 -0.50 -15.36 -14.85
C PHE A 253 0.52 -15.07 -13.76
N PHE A 254 0.56 -13.81 -13.38
CA PHE A 254 1.36 -13.31 -12.27
C PHE A 254 0.48 -12.83 -11.13
N THR A 255 1.00 -12.93 -9.93
CA THR A 255 0.43 -12.25 -8.76
C THR A 255 1.49 -11.44 -8.05
N VAL A 256 1.05 -10.52 -7.18
CA VAL A 256 1.95 -9.76 -6.32
C VAL A 256 2.50 -10.69 -5.23
N ASN A 257 3.81 -10.72 -5.09
CA ASN A 257 4.50 -11.53 -4.12
C ASN A 257 4.48 -10.89 -2.72
N SER A 258 4.79 -11.67 -1.68
CA SER A 258 5.02 -11.12 -0.34
C SER A 258 6.16 -10.09 -0.36
N PRO A 259 6.02 -8.93 0.33
CA PRO A 259 7.10 -7.95 0.43
C PRO A 259 8.21 -8.37 1.42
N ILE A 260 8.14 -9.56 2.01
CA ILE A 260 9.12 -10.08 2.98
C ILE A 260 10.05 -11.05 2.26
N PHE A 261 11.34 -10.75 2.29
CA PHE A 261 12.40 -11.58 1.72
C PHE A 261 13.31 -12.06 2.83
N LEU A 262 13.60 -13.36 2.84
CA LEU A 262 14.59 -13.99 3.72
C LEU A 262 15.72 -14.54 2.86
N GLU A 263 16.94 -14.20 3.20
CA GLU A 263 18.11 -14.69 2.48
C GLU A 263 18.18 -16.21 2.57
N ASN A 264 18.47 -16.85 1.45
CA ASN A 264 18.56 -18.32 1.33
C ASN A 264 17.24 -19.10 1.58
N GLU A 265 16.10 -18.43 1.58
CA GLU A 265 14.80 -19.06 1.68
C GLU A 265 13.95 -18.75 0.45
N SER A 266 13.49 -19.80 -0.23
CA SER A 266 12.56 -19.64 -1.36
C SER A 266 11.16 -19.33 -0.87
N LYS A 267 10.49 -18.39 -1.52
CA LYS A 267 9.08 -18.12 -1.28
C LYS A 267 8.21 -19.25 -1.85
N LYS A 268 7.06 -19.48 -1.20
CA LYS A 268 6.09 -20.44 -1.71
C LYS A 268 5.54 -19.94 -3.05
N ILE A 269 5.55 -20.82 -4.05
CA ILE A 269 4.92 -20.56 -5.34
C ILE A 269 3.39 -20.50 -5.14
N PRO A 270 2.72 -19.43 -5.63
CA PRO A 270 1.28 -19.30 -5.49
C PRO A 270 0.55 -20.32 -6.37
N THR A 271 -0.52 -20.87 -5.83
CA THR A 271 -1.44 -21.77 -6.53
C THR A 271 -2.78 -21.10 -6.72
N LYS A 272 -3.64 -21.67 -7.56
CA LYS A 272 -5.02 -21.22 -7.71
C LYS A 272 -5.75 -21.27 -6.36
N ALA A 273 -6.60 -20.29 -6.10
CA ALA A 273 -7.45 -20.31 -4.92
C ALA A 273 -8.36 -21.53 -4.93
N PRO A 274 -8.55 -22.22 -3.80
CA PRO A 274 -9.43 -23.37 -3.71
C PRO A 274 -10.89 -22.97 -4.00
N LYS A 275 -11.65 -23.91 -4.53
CA LYS A 275 -13.09 -23.77 -4.65
C LYS A 275 -13.74 -23.84 -3.26
N LEU A 276 -14.94 -23.30 -3.15
CA LEU A 276 -15.72 -23.41 -1.91
C LEU A 276 -15.90 -24.90 -1.55
N GLY A 277 -15.53 -25.26 -0.33
CA GLY A 277 -15.65 -26.61 0.17
C GLY A 277 -14.54 -27.59 -0.25
N GLU A 278 -13.62 -27.23 -1.15
CA GLU A 278 -12.60 -28.12 -1.73
C GLU A 278 -11.78 -28.90 -0.68
N HIS A 279 -11.46 -28.28 0.45
CA HIS A 279 -10.68 -28.91 1.53
C HIS A 279 -11.53 -29.39 2.71
N THR A 280 -12.86 -29.32 2.63
CA THR A 280 -13.76 -29.63 3.75
C THR A 280 -13.54 -31.04 4.29
N LYS A 281 -13.50 -32.05 3.39
CA LYS A 281 -13.29 -33.45 3.78
C LYS A 281 -11.93 -33.66 4.44
N GLU A 282 -10.86 -33.13 3.85
CA GLU A 282 -9.49 -33.19 4.37
C GLU A 282 -9.39 -32.59 5.78
N ILE A 283 -9.96 -31.41 5.96
CA ILE A 283 -9.93 -30.70 7.25
C ILE A 283 -10.69 -31.50 8.33
N LEU A 284 -11.89 -31.98 8.02
CA LEU A 284 -12.68 -32.73 8.99
C LEU A 284 -12.01 -34.05 9.36
N SER A 285 -11.43 -34.76 8.38
CA SER A 285 -10.66 -35.99 8.66
C SER A 285 -9.44 -35.71 9.53
N SER A 286 -8.74 -34.57 9.33
CA SER A 286 -7.61 -34.17 10.17
C SER A 286 -8.02 -33.83 11.62
N LEU A 287 -9.27 -33.50 11.83
CA LEU A 287 -9.87 -33.25 13.16
C LEU A 287 -10.41 -34.50 13.83
N GLY A 288 -10.25 -35.69 13.15
CA GLY A 288 -10.66 -36.99 13.71
C GLY A 288 -12.07 -37.41 13.33
N GLN A 289 -12.75 -36.68 12.45
CA GLN A 289 -14.05 -37.10 11.92
C GLN A 289 -13.84 -38.27 10.94
N ASP A 290 -14.64 -39.32 11.10
CA ASP A 290 -14.61 -40.45 10.16
C ASP A 290 -15.46 -40.18 8.89
N GLU A 291 -15.38 -41.09 7.92
CA GLU A 291 -16.08 -40.92 6.64
C GLU A 291 -17.62 -40.97 6.78
N GLU A 292 -18.15 -41.72 7.77
CA GLU A 292 -19.58 -41.81 8.03
C GLU A 292 -20.10 -40.51 8.63
N GLU A 293 -19.39 -39.94 9.61
CA GLU A 293 -19.70 -38.63 10.20
C GLU A 293 -19.68 -37.53 9.17
N ILE A 294 -18.64 -37.46 8.30
CA ILE A 294 -18.54 -36.47 7.23
C ILE A 294 -19.68 -36.64 6.20
N ALA A 295 -20.02 -37.86 5.84
CA ALA A 295 -21.13 -38.12 4.93
C ALA A 295 -22.48 -37.68 5.54
N GLN A 296 -22.68 -37.90 6.84
CA GLN A 296 -23.88 -37.46 7.55
C GLN A 296 -23.99 -35.93 7.55
N LEU A 297 -22.90 -35.21 7.87
CA LEU A 297 -22.86 -33.76 7.82
C LEU A 297 -23.20 -33.17 6.44
N LYS A 298 -22.76 -33.87 5.38
CA LYS A 298 -23.11 -33.51 4.00
C LYS A 298 -24.58 -33.77 3.70
N GLN A 299 -25.10 -34.91 4.13
CA GLN A 299 -26.52 -35.28 3.94
C GLN A 299 -27.43 -34.29 4.67
N ASP A 300 -27.03 -33.82 5.85
CA ASP A 300 -27.76 -32.83 6.66
C ASP A 300 -27.63 -31.40 6.12
N GLY A 301 -26.88 -31.18 5.03
CA GLY A 301 -26.67 -29.88 4.41
C GLY A 301 -25.85 -28.90 5.26
N ILE A 302 -25.07 -29.41 6.22
CA ILE A 302 -24.20 -28.60 7.08
C ILE A 302 -22.91 -28.24 6.35
N ILE A 303 -22.41 -29.13 5.50
CA ILE A 303 -21.22 -28.96 4.68
C ILE A 303 -21.52 -29.29 3.22
N ASP A 304 -20.67 -28.74 2.33
CA ASP A 304 -20.63 -29.07 0.91
C ASP A 304 -19.19 -29.17 0.40
N PHE A 305 -18.95 -30.01 -0.63
CA PHE A 305 -17.68 -30.14 -1.32
C PHE A 305 -17.82 -30.92 -2.64
#